data_b13cfced26a7e3f8c0f99d71d12567fe
#
_entry.id   b13cfced26a7e3f8c0f99d71d12567fe
#
_cell.length_a   1.000
_cell.length_b   1.000
_cell.length_c   1.000
_cell.angle_alpha   90.00
_cell.angle_beta   90.00
_cell.angle_gamma   90.00
#
_symmetry.space_group_name_H-M   'P 1'
#
loop_
_entity.id
_entity.type
_entity.pdbx_description
1 polymer ?
#
loop_
_entity_poly.entity_id
_entity_poly.type
_entity_poly.pdbx_seq_one_letter_code
_entity_poly.pdbx_strand_id
1 'polypeptide(L)'
;MDSRTLETYRQQLLALQQHLMQRIFGMEESMLAMDADRDIERTDRVQEEAVEVALTALDEQGRRELEAIQAALARIDAGTYGICAICGETISAARLTAMPTARHCVACQERLEHSRIRA
;
A
#
# COMPACT_ATOMS: atom_id res chain seq x y z
N MET A 1 4.03 -1.36 -17.32
CA MET A 1 4.44 -2.37 -16.33
C MET A 1 3.68 -3.66 -16.63
N ASP A 2 4.37 -4.78 -16.70
CA ASP A 2 3.71 -6.04 -17.05
C ASP A 2 2.96 -6.62 -15.83
N SER A 3 2.11 -7.62 -16.07
CA SER A 3 1.27 -8.20 -15.03
C SER A 3 2.07 -8.95 -13.97
N ARG A 4 3.21 -9.51 -14.34
CA ARG A 4 4.09 -10.21 -13.41
C ARG A 4 4.74 -9.23 -12.43
N THR A 5 5.20 -8.10 -12.93
CA THR A 5 5.80 -7.04 -12.12
C THR A 5 4.75 -6.44 -11.18
N LEU A 6 3.56 -6.18 -11.70
CA LEU A 6 2.45 -5.68 -10.89
C LEU A 6 2.09 -6.64 -9.76
N GLU A 7 2.07 -7.94 -10.06
CA GLU A 7 1.78 -8.94 -9.04
C GLU A 7 2.85 -8.96 -7.95
N THR A 8 4.12 -8.78 -8.33
CA THR A 8 5.21 -8.68 -7.35
C THR A 8 4.99 -7.51 -6.40
N TYR A 9 4.64 -6.34 -6.93
CA TYR A 9 4.36 -5.17 -6.10
C TYR A 9 3.11 -5.36 -5.26
N ARG A 10 2.08 -6.01 -5.82
CA ARG A 10 0.88 -6.35 -5.05
C ARG A 10 1.24 -7.20 -3.83
N GLN A 11 2.05 -8.22 -4.02
CA GLN A 11 2.46 -9.09 -2.92
C GLN A 11 3.29 -8.34 -1.88
N GLN A 12 4.16 -7.45 -2.30
CA GLN A 12 4.93 -6.62 -1.38
C GLN A 12 4.01 -5.70 -0.55
N LEU A 13 3.01 -5.09 -1.20
CA LEU A 13 2.06 -4.22 -0.51
C LEU A 13 1.19 -4.99 0.47
N LEU A 14 0.74 -6.18 0.09
CA LEU A 14 -0.04 -7.04 0.97
C LEU A 14 0.78 -7.49 2.18
N ALA A 15 2.07 -7.78 1.97
CA ALA A 15 2.96 -8.14 3.07
C ALA A 15 3.17 -6.96 4.03
N LEU A 16 3.31 -5.75 3.52
CA LEU A 16 3.41 -4.54 4.34
C LEU A 16 2.15 -4.33 5.17
N GLN A 17 0.98 -4.49 4.54
CA GLN A 17 -0.30 -4.38 5.22
C GLN A 17 -0.42 -5.40 6.33
N GLN A 18 -0.08 -6.64 6.04
CA GLN A 18 -0.14 -7.72 7.01
C GLN A 18 0.80 -7.46 8.19
N HIS A 19 2.00 -6.99 7.89
CA HIS A 19 2.99 -6.66 8.92
C HIS A 19 2.49 -5.53 9.85
N LEU A 20 1.88 -4.52 9.26
CA LEU A 20 1.30 -3.42 10.02
C LEU A 20 0.15 -3.90 10.92
N MET A 21 -0.72 -4.77 10.39
CA MET A 21 -1.83 -5.34 11.13
C MET A 21 -1.38 -6.26 12.27
N GLN A 22 -0.27 -6.98 12.10
CA GLN A 22 0.28 -7.83 13.15
C GLN A 22 0.67 -7.03 14.39
N ARG A 23 1.09 -5.79 14.20
CA ARG A 23 1.41 -4.91 15.32
C ARG A 23 0.19 -4.58 16.17
N ILE A 24 -1.01 -4.70 15.60
CA ILE A 24 -2.27 -4.38 16.27
C ILE A 24 -2.94 -5.64 16.84
N PHE A 25 -3.06 -6.67 16.00
CA PHE A 25 -3.84 -7.86 16.33
C PHE A 25 -3.01 -9.03 16.87
N GLY A 26 -1.68 -8.95 16.76
CA GLY A 26 -0.80 -9.97 17.32
C GLY A 26 -0.91 -11.33 16.62
N MET A 27 -1.03 -12.38 17.42
CA MET A 27 -0.99 -13.76 16.91
C MET A 27 -2.20 -14.20 16.11
N GLU A 28 -3.35 -13.56 16.32
CA GLU A 28 -4.59 -13.95 15.64
C GLU A 28 -4.48 -13.80 14.13
N GLU A 29 -3.70 -12.84 13.70
CA GLU A 29 -3.53 -12.55 12.29
C GLU A 29 -2.78 -13.63 11.53
N SER A 30 -1.82 -14.29 12.18
CA SER A 30 -1.09 -15.41 11.57
C SER A 30 -2.05 -16.54 11.19
N MET A 31 -3.06 -16.78 12.03
CA MET A 31 -4.06 -17.81 11.75
C MET A 31 -4.97 -17.42 10.61
N LEU A 32 -5.36 -16.14 10.56
CA LEU A 32 -6.18 -15.62 9.46
C LEU A 32 -5.43 -15.69 8.13
N ALA A 33 -4.15 -15.39 8.13
CA ALA A 33 -3.32 -15.45 6.93
C ALA A 33 -3.18 -16.88 6.39
N MET A 34 -3.16 -17.87 7.26
CA MET A 34 -3.09 -19.28 6.83
C MET A 34 -4.40 -19.75 6.19
N ASP A 35 -5.53 -19.27 6.69
CA ASP A 35 -6.83 -19.58 6.11
C ASP A 35 -7.07 -18.82 4.80
N ALA A 36 -6.43 -17.69 4.64
CA ALA A 36 -6.60 -16.80 3.50
C ALA A 36 -6.11 -17.41 2.18
N ASP A 37 -5.16 -18.35 2.22
CA ASP A 37 -4.63 -19.02 1.03
C ASP A 37 -5.67 -19.88 0.31
N ARG A 38 -6.81 -20.13 0.92
CA ARG A 38 -7.82 -21.06 0.38
C ARG A 38 -8.96 -20.41 -0.38
N ASP A 39 -9.20 -19.12 -0.17
CA ASP A 39 -10.33 -18.41 -0.78
C ASP A 39 -10.01 -16.92 -0.92
N ILE A 40 -9.67 -16.52 -2.13
CA ILE A 40 -9.24 -15.15 -2.44
C ILE A 40 -10.37 -14.15 -2.16
N GLU A 41 -11.60 -14.44 -2.52
CA GLU A 41 -12.74 -13.55 -2.31
C GLU A 41 -13.05 -13.36 -0.83
N ARG A 42 -12.99 -14.43 -0.08
CA ARG A 42 -13.20 -14.39 1.36
C ARG A 42 -12.08 -13.63 2.06
N THR A 43 -10.86 -13.78 1.55
CA THR A 43 -9.69 -13.07 2.06
C THR A 43 -9.85 -11.56 1.90
N ASP A 44 -10.27 -11.11 0.71
CA ASP A 44 -10.47 -9.69 0.45
C ASP A 44 -11.52 -9.10 1.39
N ARG A 45 -12.62 -9.81 1.61
CA ARG A 45 -13.69 -9.34 2.49
C ARG A 45 -13.22 -9.25 3.95
N VAL A 46 -12.49 -10.25 4.42
CA VAL A 46 -11.94 -10.24 5.77
C VAL A 46 -10.93 -9.11 5.92
N GLN A 47 -10.12 -8.86 4.89
CA GLN A 47 -9.15 -7.77 4.92
C GLN A 47 -9.82 -6.40 4.98
N GLU A 48 -10.93 -6.20 4.27
CA GLU A 48 -11.65 -4.94 4.31
C GLU A 48 -12.17 -4.63 5.71
N GLU A 49 -12.78 -5.61 6.36
CA GLU A 49 -13.27 -5.44 7.73
C GLU A 49 -12.13 -5.21 8.71
N ALA A 50 -11.03 -5.96 8.57
CA ALA A 50 -9.86 -5.81 9.42
C ALA A 50 -9.20 -4.44 9.22
N VAL A 51 -9.18 -3.93 7.98
CA VAL A 51 -8.65 -2.59 7.70
C VAL A 51 -9.47 -1.52 8.40
N GLU A 52 -10.79 -1.62 8.36
CA GLU A 52 -11.65 -0.65 9.04
C GLU A 52 -11.40 -0.64 10.54
N VAL A 53 -11.28 -1.82 11.15
CA VAL A 53 -10.96 -1.93 12.58
C VAL A 53 -9.58 -1.37 12.87
N ALA A 54 -8.60 -1.69 12.03
CA ALA A 54 -7.23 -1.23 12.20
C ALA A 54 -7.12 0.29 12.10
N LEU A 55 -7.89 0.92 11.21
CA LEU A 55 -7.86 2.38 11.05
C LEU A 55 -8.28 3.09 12.33
N THR A 56 -9.15 2.50 13.13
CA THR A 56 -9.55 3.10 14.41
C THR A 56 -8.57 2.80 15.54
N ALA A 57 -7.81 1.70 15.44
CA ALA A 57 -6.88 1.27 16.48
C ALA A 57 -5.47 1.84 16.31
N LEU A 58 -5.12 2.26 15.09
CA LEU A 58 -3.79 2.79 14.79
C LEU A 58 -3.65 4.24 15.24
N ASP A 59 -2.41 4.63 15.57
CA ASP A 59 -2.07 6.03 15.74
C ASP A 59 -2.10 6.72 14.36
N GLU A 60 -1.87 8.02 14.34
CA GLU A 60 -1.94 8.80 13.11
C GLU A 60 -0.94 8.33 12.06
N GLN A 61 0.29 8.01 12.45
CA GLN A 61 1.30 7.52 11.51
C GLN A 61 0.93 6.18 10.91
N GLY A 62 0.51 5.24 11.75
CA GLY A 62 0.08 3.91 11.29
C GLY A 62 -1.12 3.99 10.35
N ARG A 63 -2.06 4.89 10.63
CA ARG A 63 -3.21 5.10 9.77
C ARG A 63 -2.79 5.62 8.41
N ARG A 64 -1.87 6.57 8.36
CA ARG A 64 -1.34 7.10 7.10
C ARG A 64 -0.66 6.01 6.28
N GLU A 65 0.12 5.15 6.94
CA GLU A 65 0.77 4.03 6.27
C GLU A 65 -0.25 3.07 5.68
N LEU A 66 -1.27 2.71 6.44
CA LEU A 66 -2.30 1.80 5.98
C LEU A 66 -3.10 2.41 4.82
N GLU A 67 -3.45 3.68 4.92
CA GLU A 67 -4.15 4.39 3.84
C GLU A 67 -3.31 4.44 2.57
N ALA A 68 -1.99 4.66 2.70
CA ALA A 68 -1.09 4.68 1.55
C ALA A 68 -1.01 3.31 0.89
N ILE A 69 -0.97 2.23 1.67
CA ILE A 69 -0.98 0.87 1.14
C ILE A 69 -2.29 0.58 0.41
N GLN A 70 -3.42 0.93 1.00
CA GLN A 70 -4.72 0.73 0.38
C GLN A 70 -4.85 1.52 -0.92
N ALA A 71 -4.36 2.76 -0.94
CA ALA A 71 -4.37 3.57 -2.15
C ALA A 71 -3.50 2.96 -3.25
N ALA A 72 -2.34 2.41 -2.90
CA ALA A 72 -1.46 1.77 -3.86
C ALA A 72 -2.11 0.51 -4.46
N LEU A 73 -2.75 -0.30 -3.63
CA LEU A 73 -3.47 -1.49 -4.09
C LEU A 73 -4.63 -1.11 -5.02
N ALA A 74 -5.34 -0.04 -4.70
CA ALA A 74 -6.41 0.47 -5.56
C ALA A 74 -5.88 0.93 -6.92
N ARG A 75 -4.69 1.54 -6.96
CA ARG A 75 -4.08 1.94 -8.22
C ARG A 75 -3.66 0.74 -9.07
N ILE A 76 -3.22 -0.34 -8.46
CA ILE A 76 -2.94 -1.58 -9.18
C ILE A 76 -4.22 -2.08 -9.87
N ASP A 77 -5.32 -2.10 -9.13
CA ASP A 77 -6.61 -2.54 -9.67
C ASP A 77 -7.13 -1.62 -10.77
N ALA A 78 -6.87 -0.32 -10.65
CA ALA A 78 -7.29 0.67 -11.63
C ALA A 78 -6.37 0.78 -12.85
N GLY A 79 -5.21 0.12 -12.83
CA GLY A 79 -4.24 0.18 -13.92
C GLY A 79 -3.40 1.44 -13.94
N THR A 80 -3.33 2.17 -12.83
CA THR A 80 -2.57 3.43 -12.72
C THR A 80 -1.37 3.34 -11.80
N TYR A 81 -1.07 2.17 -11.30
CA TYR A 81 0.10 1.98 -10.43
C TYR A 81 1.39 2.28 -11.18
N GLY A 82 2.32 2.95 -10.51
CA GLY A 82 3.61 3.30 -11.09
C GLY A 82 3.61 4.55 -11.94
N ILE A 83 2.49 5.27 -11.98
CA ILE A 83 2.36 6.52 -12.73
C ILE A 83 2.25 7.67 -11.72
N CYS A 84 3.10 8.68 -11.88
CA CYS A 84 3.06 9.84 -10.99
C CYS A 84 1.70 10.53 -11.06
N ALA A 85 1.09 10.75 -9.89
CA ALA A 85 -0.23 11.38 -9.81
C ALA A 85 -0.22 12.86 -10.21
N ILE A 86 0.94 13.48 -10.24
CA ILE A 86 1.07 14.91 -10.56
C ILE A 86 1.39 15.13 -12.03
N CYS A 87 2.46 14.51 -12.53
CA CYS A 87 2.94 14.80 -13.88
C CYS A 87 2.59 13.72 -14.92
N GLY A 88 2.07 12.57 -14.48
CA GLY A 88 1.71 11.49 -15.39
C GLY A 88 2.88 10.67 -15.92
N GLU A 89 4.10 10.98 -15.50
CA GLU A 89 5.29 10.23 -15.89
C GLU A 89 5.41 8.94 -15.08
N THR A 90 6.16 7.99 -15.61
CA THR A 90 6.41 6.73 -14.92
C THR A 90 7.32 6.95 -13.71
N ILE A 91 6.95 6.38 -12.59
CA ILE A 91 7.81 6.36 -11.40
C ILE A 91 8.89 5.30 -11.62
N SER A 92 10.14 5.60 -11.27
CA SER A 92 11.25 4.67 -11.51
C SER A 92 11.06 3.36 -10.73
N ALA A 93 11.55 2.27 -11.31
CA ALA A 93 11.49 0.95 -10.65
C ALA A 93 12.28 0.96 -9.33
N ALA A 94 13.40 1.67 -9.28
CA ALA A 94 14.19 1.79 -8.07
C ALA A 94 13.39 2.43 -6.93
N ARG A 95 12.63 3.48 -7.25
CA ARG A 95 11.80 4.16 -6.26
C ARG A 95 10.64 3.26 -5.79
N LEU A 96 9.99 2.56 -6.70
CA LEU A 96 8.90 1.64 -6.35
C LEU A 96 9.39 0.46 -5.52
N THR A 97 10.59 -0.03 -5.80
CA THR A 97 11.19 -1.10 -5.02
C THR A 97 11.49 -0.64 -3.59
N ALA A 98 12.02 0.57 -3.44
CA ALA A 98 12.30 1.15 -2.13
C ALA A 98 11.03 1.57 -1.40
N MET A 99 10.04 2.05 -2.13
CA MET A 99 8.78 2.56 -1.56
C MET A 99 7.61 2.14 -2.46
N PRO A 100 7.05 0.94 -2.26
CA PRO A 100 5.93 0.46 -3.10
C PRO A 100 4.68 1.34 -3.04
N THR A 101 4.54 2.17 -2.01
CA THR A 101 3.42 3.09 -1.87
C THR A 101 3.64 4.42 -2.58
N ALA A 102 4.78 4.61 -3.25
CA ALA A 102 5.09 5.88 -3.91
C ALA A 102 4.04 6.23 -4.97
N ARG A 103 3.53 7.44 -4.90
CA ARG A 103 2.52 7.95 -5.83
C ARG A 103 3.03 9.14 -6.64
N HIS A 104 4.24 9.61 -6.36
CA HIS A 104 4.88 10.70 -7.06
C HIS A 104 6.29 10.30 -7.49
N CYS A 105 6.72 10.79 -8.66
CA CYS A 105 8.10 10.63 -9.05
C CYS A 105 9.01 11.49 -8.16
N VAL A 106 10.30 11.24 -8.19
CA VAL A 106 11.26 11.96 -7.34
C VAL A 106 11.16 13.47 -7.54
N ALA A 107 11.08 13.91 -8.79
CA ALA A 107 11.02 15.34 -9.11
C ALA A 107 9.78 16.02 -8.52
N CYS A 108 8.60 15.38 -8.65
CA CYS A 108 7.38 15.93 -8.10
C CYS A 108 7.36 15.89 -6.57
N GLN A 109 7.92 14.85 -5.98
CA GLN A 109 8.02 14.74 -4.53
C GLN A 109 8.91 15.84 -3.97
N GLU A 110 10.04 16.11 -4.61
CA GLU A 110 10.92 17.19 -4.21
C GLU A 110 10.23 18.54 -4.28
N ARG A 111 9.45 18.78 -5.31
CA ARG A 111 8.67 20.03 -5.43
C ARG A 111 7.66 20.18 -4.31
N LEU A 112 6.98 19.11 -3.94
CA LEU A 112 6.02 19.13 -2.83
C LEU A 112 6.70 19.45 -1.51
N GLU A 113 7.84 18.82 -1.26
CA GLU A 113 8.62 19.06 -0.05
C GLU A 113 9.15 20.49 -0.01
N HIS A 114 9.58 21.01 -1.14
CA HIS A 114 10.04 22.39 -1.26
C HIS A 114 8.93 23.40 -0.97
N SER A 115 7.72 23.13 -1.47
CA SER A 115 6.56 23.98 -1.20
C SER A 115 6.21 24.00 0.27
N ARG A 116 6.32 22.88 0.97
CA ARG A 116 6.04 22.79 2.41
C ARG A 116 7.04 23.61 3.21
N ILE A 117 8.29 23.60 2.79
CA ILE A 117 9.35 24.37 3.47
C ILE A 117 9.11 25.86 3.32
N ARG A 118 8.58 26.29 2.16
CA ARG A 118 8.31 27.71 1.90
C ARG A 118 7.03 28.19 2.57
N ALA A 119 6.11 27.32 2.85
CA ALA A 119 4.85 27.68 3.50
C ALA A 119 5.04 27.85 5.01
#